data_0f67746954f1763c7c3dd4f96f448623
#
_entry.id   0f67746954f1763c7c3dd4f96f448623
#
_cell.length_a   1.000
_cell.length_b   1.000
_cell.length_c   1.000
_cell.angle_alpha   90.00
_cell.angle_beta   90.00
_cell.angle_gamma   90.00
#
_symmetry.space_group_name_H-M   'P 1'
#
loop_
_entity.id
_entity.type
_entity.pdbx_description
1 polymer ?
#
loop_
_entity_poly.entity_id
_entity_poly.type
_entity_poly.pdbx_seq_one_letter_code
_entity_poly.pdbx_strand_id
1 'polypeptide(L)'
;WFNLNGTGTPAFRDSFNCASLTDNGTGDYTVNFTTNFADTNYATIGSCAQADVAGISDLCVTHIIAAKAVGSTRMEVVRGSSNAKIDEEGVDCIYFGDQ
;
A
#
# COMPACT_ATOMS: atom_id res chain seq x y z
N TRP A 1 -6.89 -4.86 6.06
CA TRP A 1 -7.01 -3.76 5.08
C TRP A 1 -6.57 -2.42 5.66
N PHE A 2 -6.28 -1.48 4.79
CA PHE A 2 -6.06 -0.08 5.18
C PHE A 2 -6.49 0.88 4.07
N ASN A 3 -6.75 2.13 4.47
CA ASN A 3 -6.73 3.33 3.66
C ASN A 3 -5.61 4.23 4.18
N LEU A 4 -4.69 4.58 3.31
CA LEU A 4 -3.47 5.33 3.62
C LEU A 4 -3.48 6.68 2.91
N ASN A 5 -3.08 7.73 3.60
CA ASN A 5 -2.57 8.94 2.96
C ASN A 5 -1.06 8.80 2.79
N GLY A 6 -0.58 8.75 1.56
CA GLY A 6 0.85 8.64 1.26
C GLY A 6 1.56 9.99 1.12
N THR A 7 0.84 11.10 1.10
CA THR A 7 1.44 12.44 0.94
C THR A 7 1.88 13.03 2.28
N GLY A 8 2.92 13.84 2.26
CA GLY A 8 3.47 14.44 3.47
C GLY A 8 4.10 13.40 4.39
N THR A 9 3.64 13.31 5.63
CA THR A 9 3.99 12.20 6.53
C THR A 9 2.97 11.07 6.33
N PRO A 10 3.36 9.93 5.73
CA PRO A 10 2.43 8.85 5.46
C PRO A 10 1.75 8.32 6.73
N ALA A 11 0.43 8.16 6.68
CA ALA A 11 -0.35 7.67 7.82
C ALA A 11 -1.62 6.95 7.36
N PHE A 12 -2.03 5.94 8.13
CA PHE A 12 -3.34 5.32 7.93
C PHE A 12 -4.45 6.33 8.26
N ARG A 13 -5.41 6.45 7.37
CA ARG A 13 -6.69 7.12 7.67
C ARG A 13 -7.60 6.20 8.44
N ASP A 14 -7.62 4.92 8.04
CA ASP A 14 -8.31 3.85 8.71
C ASP A 14 -7.69 2.50 8.35
N SER A 15 -7.79 1.52 9.24
CA SER A 15 -7.17 0.21 9.00
C SER A 15 -7.75 -0.87 9.92
N PHE A 16 -7.62 -2.11 9.46
CA PHE A 16 -7.90 -3.30 10.26
C PHE A 16 -6.72 -4.26 10.15
N ASN A 17 -6.27 -4.77 11.28
CA ASN A 17 -5.11 -5.66 11.42
C ASN A 17 -3.78 -5.04 10.94
N CYS A 18 -3.65 -3.71 10.95
CA CYS A 18 -2.41 -3.02 10.64
C CYS A 18 -1.88 -2.35 11.91
N ALA A 19 -0.74 -2.79 12.39
CA ALA A 19 -0.14 -2.30 13.63
C ALA A 19 0.66 -1.02 13.42
N SER A 20 1.41 -0.95 12.32
CA SER A 20 2.23 0.21 11.99
C SER A 20 2.56 0.30 10.51
N LEU A 21 2.92 1.49 10.09
CA LEU A 21 3.40 1.81 8.76
C LEU A 21 4.86 2.24 8.86
N THR A 22 5.70 1.72 7.98
CA THR A 22 7.07 2.21 7.78
C THR A 22 7.14 2.89 6.43
N ASP A 23 7.52 4.16 6.42
CA ASP A 23 7.84 4.92 5.22
C ASP A 23 9.28 4.59 4.79
N ASN A 24 9.42 3.94 3.64
CA ASN A 24 10.73 3.58 3.08
C ASN A 24 11.21 4.61 2.04
N GLY A 25 10.42 5.65 1.80
CA GLY A 25 10.64 6.66 0.79
C GLY A 25 9.45 6.84 -0.15
N THR A 26 9.58 7.69 -1.14
CA THR A 26 8.49 8.02 -2.08
C THR A 26 7.81 6.77 -2.63
N GLY A 27 6.51 6.65 -2.39
CA GLY A 27 5.69 5.55 -2.88
C GLY A 27 6.14 4.15 -2.44
N ASP A 28 6.80 4.03 -1.30
CA ASP A 28 7.39 2.77 -0.83
C ASP A 28 7.08 2.58 0.66
N TYR A 29 6.23 1.64 0.98
CA TYR A 29 5.70 1.46 2.32
C TYR A 29 5.80 0.02 2.79
N THR A 30 6.14 -0.18 4.06
CA THR A 30 6.00 -1.48 4.75
C THR A 30 4.87 -1.39 5.75
N VAL A 31 3.90 -2.28 5.62
CA VAL A 31 2.79 -2.44 6.55
C VAL A 31 3.08 -3.63 7.45
N ASN A 32 3.06 -3.41 8.76
CA ASN A 32 3.18 -4.46 9.76
C ASN A 32 1.79 -4.84 10.29
N PHE A 33 1.54 -6.14 10.42
CA PHE A 33 0.26 -6.64 10.88
C PHE A 33 0.20 -6.74 12.41
N THR A 34 -0.97 -6.51 12.99
CA THR A 34 -1.23 -6.72 14.42
C THR A 34 -1.28 -8.20 14.74
N THR A 35 -1.98 -8.97 13.91
CA THR A 35 -2.05 -10.42 13.97
C THR A 35 -1.44 -10.99 12.69
N ASN A 36 -0.46 -11.85 12.84
CA ASN A 36 0.20 -12.47 11.69
C ASN A 36 -0.77 -13.35 10.90
N PHE A 37 -0.54 -13.43 9.59
CA PHE A 37 -1.16 -14.49 8.78
C PHE A 37 -0.55 -15.85 9.12
N ALA A 38 -1.29 -16.91 8.88
CA ALA A 38 -0.84 -18.28 9.13
C ALA A 38 0.36 -18.66 8.25
N ASP A 39 0.37 -18.16 7.03
CA ASP A 39 1.46 -18.33 6.07
C ASP A 39 1.58 -17.11 5.13
N THR A 40 2.41 -17.20 4.11
CA THR A 40 2.62 -16.13 3.12
C THR A 40 1.73 -16.21 1.88
N ASN A 41 0.73 -17.12 1.88
CA ASN A 41 -0.14 -17.34 0.73
C ASN A 41 -1.36 -16.40 0.71
N TYR A 42 -1.46 -15.45 1.64
CA TYR A 42 -2.56 -14.49 1.63
C TYR A 42 -2.57 -13.67 0.33
N ALA A 43 -3.78 -13.40 -0.18
CA ALA A 43 -3.97 -12.56 -1.36
C ALA A 43 -3.86 -11.07 -1.00
N THR A 44 -3.44 -10.26 -1.94
CA THR A 44 -3.38 -8.80 -1.80
C THR A 44 -3.99 -8.14 -3.01
N ILE A 45 -4.83 -7.14 -2.78
CA ILE A 45 -5.37 -6.25 -3.81
C ILE A 45 -5.14 -4.83 -3.32
N GLY A 46 -4.58 -3.98 -4.19
CA GLY A 46 -4.40 -2.58 -3.87
C GLY A 46 -4.95 -1.68 -4.97
N SER A 47 -5.34 -0.48 -4.58
CA SER A 47 -5.69 0.61 -5.46
C SER A 47 -5.05 1.89 -4.99
N CYS A 48 -4.99 2.89 -5.84
CA CYS A 48 -4.57 4.22 -5.45
C CYS A 48 -5.44 5.28 -6.13
N ALA A 49 -5.67 6.35 -5.41
CA ALA A 49 -6.42 7.50 -5.90
C ALA A 49 -5.47 8.69 -5.94
N GLN A 50 -5.34 9.25 -7.13
CA GLN A 50 -4.59 10.47 -7.31
C GLN A 50 -5.41 11.66 -6.79
N ALA A 51 -4.75 12.55 -6.05
CA ALA A 51 -5.36 13.81 -5.68
C ALA A 51 -5.78 14.59 -6.94
N ASP A 52 -7.02 14.99 -6.92
CA ASP A 52 -7.81 15.78 -7.84
C ASP A 52 -7.01 16.62 -8.87
N VAL A 53 -6.49 15.99 -9.89
CA VAL A 53 -5.92 16.67 -11.04
C VAL A 53 -6.82 16.39 -12.24
N ALA A 54 -7.69 17.33 -12.52
CA ALA A 54 -8.60 17.27 -13.65
C ALA A 54 -7.84 16.98 -14.96
N GLY A 55 -8.23 15.93 -15.67
CA GLY A 55 -7.72 15.61 -16.99
C GLY A 55 -6.50 14.69 -17.01
N ILE A 56 -6.12 14.05 -15.91
CA ILE A 56 -5.03 13.06 -15.93
C ILE A 56 -5.57 11.68 -16.24
N SER A 57 -4.92 11.08 -17.22
CA SER A 57 -5.07 9.68 -17.60
C SER A 57 -3.95 8.78 -17.04
N ASP A 58 -3.17 9.26 -16.09
CA ASP A 58 -2.06 8.47 -15.56
C ASP A 58 -2.57 7.50 -14.49
N LEU A 59 -2.50 6.23 -14.79
CA LEU A 59 -2.92 5.17 -13.90
C LEU A 59 -1.83 4.94 -12.85
N CYS A 60 -2.17 5.04 -11.58
CA CYS A 60 -1.29 4.55 -10.53
C CYS A 60 -1.54 3.07 -10.25
N VAL A 61 -0.49 2.37 -9.91
CA VAL A 61 -0.51 0.94 -9.63
C VAL A 61 0.15 0.68 -8.29
N THR A 62 -0.49 -0.12 -7.46
CA THR A 62 0.12 -0.67 -6.26
C THR A 62 0.64 -2.07 -6.55
N HIS A 63 1.82 -2.41 -6.10
CA HIS A 63 2.34 -3.77 -6.20
C HIS A 63 3.23 -4.14 -5.01
N ILE A 64 3.30 -5.44 -4.76
CA ILE A 64 4.16 -5.98 -3.70
C ILE A 64 5.56 -6.17 -4.29
N ILE A 65 6.56 -5.54 -3.68
CA ILE A 65 7.93 -5.50 -4.20
C ILE A 65 8.91 -6.44 -3.49
N ALA A 66 8.47 -7.07 -2.41
CA ALA A 66 9.29 -8.02 -1.66
C ALA A 66 8.49 -9.29 -1.39
N ALA A 67 9.19 -10.35 -1.02
CA ALA A 67 8.51 -11.54 -0.55
C ALA A 67 7.60 -11.19 0.62
N LYS A 68 6.38 -11.68 0.58
CA LYS A 68 5.43 -11.52 1.68
C LYS A 68 5.98 -12.20 2.93
N ALA A 69 5.83 -11.57 4.08
CA ALA A 69 6.08 -12.16 5.37
C ALA A 69 4.74 -12.37 6.11
N VAL A 70 4.71 -13.32 7.04
CA VAL A 70 3.48 -13.54 7.83
C VAL A 70 3.07 -12.31 8.65
N GLY A 71 4.04 -11.52 9.10
CA GLY A 71 3.82 -10.35 9.94
C GLY A 71 3.88 -9.00 9.22
N SER A 72 4.21 -8.97 7.94
CA SER A 72 4.34 -7.71 7.21
C SER A 72 4.28 -7.89 5.70
N THR A 73 4.04 -6.78 5.00
CA THR A 73 4.17 -6.71 3.54
C THR A 73 4.76 -5.37 3.13
N ARG A 74 5.59 -5.38 2.09
CA ARG A 74 6.15 -4.17 1.49
C ARG A 74 5.56 -3.95 0.11
N MET A 75 5.11 -2.73 -0.14
CA MET A 75 4.44 -2.35 -1.38
C MET A 75 5.00 -1.06 -1.95
N GLU A 76 4.89 -0.91 -3.25
CA GLU A 76 5.15 0.33 -3.95
C GLU A 76 3.89 0.87 -4.62
N VAL A 77 3.83 2.18 -4.74
CA VAL A 77 2.88 2.91 -5.57
C VAL A 77 3.65 3.55 -6.70
N VAL A 78 3.30 3.21 -7.92
CA VAL A 78 4.01 3.68 -9.13
C VAL A 78 3.04 4.23 -10.15
N ARG A 79 3.53 5.14 -10.99
CA ARG A 79 2.81 5.60 -12.17
C ARG A 79 2.89 4.54 -13.26
N GLY A 80 1.74 4.21 -13.86
CA GLY A 80 1.66 3.22 -14.92
C GLY A 80 2.44 3.59 -16.19
N SER A 81 2.57 4.89 -16.48
CA SER A 81 3.25 5.37 -17.69
C SER A 81 4.79 5.35 -17.61
N SER A 82 5.35 5.45 -16.42
CA SER A 82 6.79 5.67 -16.24
C SER A 82 7.47 4.73 -15.24
N ASN A 83 6.70 3.93 -14.49
CA ASN A 83 7.17 3.16 -13.33
C ASN A 83 7.84 4.02 -12.24
N ALA A 84 7.67 5.33 -12.27
CA ALA A 84 8.17 6.19 -11.21
C ALA A 84 7.35 6.01 -9.94
N LYS A 85 8.01 5.87 -8.80
CA LYS A 85 7.37 5.84 -7.50
C LYS A 85 6.71 7.19 -7.22
N ILE A 86 5.57 7.17 -6.58
CA ILE A 86 4.78 8.37 -6.29
C ILE A 86 4.07 8.25 -4.95
N ASP A 87 4.04 9.36 -4.21
CA ASP A 87 3.19 9.50 -3.04
C ASP A 87 1.80 9.93 -3.49
N GLU A 88 0.82 9.10 -3.22
CA GLU A 88 -0.58 9.37 -3.56
C GLU A 88 -1.40 9.65 -2.31
N GLU A 89 -2.39 10.52 -2.45
CA GLU A 89 -3.25 10.91 -1.35
C GLU A 89 -4.15 9.77 -0.87
N GLY A 90 -4.53 8.86 -1.75
CA GLY A 90 -5.31 7.67 -1.44
C GLY A 90 -4.57 6.41 -1.87
N VAL A 91 -4.21 5.57 -0.92
CA VAL A 91 -3.65 4.24 -1.19
C VAL A 91 -4.43 3.24 -0.35
N ASP A 92 -5.06 2.29 -1.02
CA ASP A 92 -5.87 1.26 -0.39
C ASP A 92 -5.27 -0.12 -0.62
N CYS A 93 -5.35 -0.97 0.38
CA CYS A 93 -4.98 -2.37 0.21
C CYS A 93 -5.84 -3.28 1.08
N ILE A 94 -6.21 -4.41 0.49
CA ILE A 94 -6.90 -5.49 1.18
C ILE A 94 -6.00 -6.72 1.18
N TYR A 95 -5.91 -7.34 2.34
CA TYR A 95 -5.22 -8.61 2.55
C TYR A 95 -6.24 -9.67 2.91
N PHE A 96 -6.18 -10.80 2.26
CA PHE A 96 -7.13 -11.90 2.46
C PHE A 96 -6.40 -13.23 2.61
N GLY A 97 -6.52 -13.85 3.77
CA GLY A 97 -5.88 -15.12 4.10
C GLY A 97 -6.17 -15.56 5.53
N ASP A 98 -5.71 -16.74 5.88
CA ASP A 98 -5.90 -17.31 7.21
C ASP A 98 -4.98 -16.63 8.24
N GLN A 99 -5.51 -16.43 9.42
CA GLN A 99 -4.78 -15.85 10.57
C GLN A 99 -4.65 -16.84 11.72
#